data_6fe5b488b80f4de556d3b001b13f62fe
#
_entry.id   6fe5b488b80f4de556d3b001b13f62fe
#
_cell.length_a   1.000
_cell.length_b   1.000
_cell.length_c   1.000
_cell.angle_alpha   90.00
_cell.angle_beta   90.00
_cell.angle_gamma   90.00
#
_symmetry.space_group_name_H-M   'P 1'
#
loop_
_entity.id
_entity.type
_entity.pdbx_description
1 polymer ?
#
loop_
_entity_poly.entity_id
_entity_poly.type
_entity_poly.pdbx_seq_one_letter_code
_entity_poly.pdbx_strand_id
1 'polypeptide(L)'
;SFEAAPCKDLRRHDNMLLFELGSYTEDTMGWSCHHGALGTLQLVLAHVNDGEDQLIIADLTAGADVFGVGMLGLFDIVFVAVEPTMKSTNIYNQLTDLAVADDVALCPIADKIIDESDVQFIETRIGQPVKFAIGMSNFVRRLERGEAVGAADIESPTRQVLAEIVTYIQSVKRDEQRMFQSTLAAHRRAAK
;
A
#
# COMPACT_ATOMS: atom_id res chain seq x y z
N SER A 1 -6.64 -20.91 6.16
CA SER A 1 -7.07 -20.87 4.75
C SER A 1 -8.32 -20.02 4.62
N PHE A 2 -8.33 -19.07 3.70
CA PHE A 2 -9.45 -18.19 3.38
C PHE A 2 -10.70 -18.92 2.83
N GLU A 3 -10.67 -20.23 2.69
CA GLU A 3 -11.74 -21.01 2.10
C GLU A 3 -13.02 -21.10 2.95
N ALA A 4 -13.00 -20.66 4.20
CA ALA A 4 -14.08 -20.92 5.13
C ALA A 4 -15.04 -19.75 5.42
N ALA A 5 -14.81 -18.55 4.90
CA ALA A 5 -15.73 -17.43 5.09
C ALA A 5 -16.41 -17.09 3.75
N PRO A 6 -17.74 -17.02 3.68
CA PRO A 6 -18.43 -16.52 2.49
C PRO A 6 -18.24 -15.00 2.39
N CYS A 7 -17.05 -14.58 1.98
CA CYS A 7 -16.78 -13.20 1.67
C CYS A 7 -17.33 -12.93 0.26
N LYS A 8 -18.46 -12.22 0.17
CA LYS A 8 -19.12 -11.90 -1.11
C LYS A 8 -18.23 -11.04 -2.03
N ASP A 9 -17.21 -10.43 -1.46
CA ASP A 9 -16.32 -9.48 -2.13
C ASP A 9 -14.95 -10.08 -2.47
N LEU A 10 -14.78 -11.40 -2.29
CA LEU A 10 -13.55 -12.11 -2.66
C LEU A 10 -13.65 -12.58 -4.10
N ARG A 11 -12.80 -12.03 -4.96
CA ARG A 11 -12.67 -12.44 -6.37
C ARG A 11 -11.40 -13.25 -6.54
N ARG A 12 -11.51 -14.37 -7.25
CA ARG A 12 -10.36 -15.22 -7.59
C ARG A 12 -10.09 -15.15 -9.08
N HIS A 13 -8.82 -14.93 -9.41
CA HIS A 13 -8.33 -15.04 -10.79
C HIS A 13 -6.98 -15.75 -10.76
N ASP A 14 -6.91 -16.95 -11.33
CA ASP A 14 -5.74 -17.84 -11.30
C ASP A 14 -5.21 -18.05 -9.86
N ASN A 15 -3.99 -17.59 -9.60
CA ASN A 15 -3.32 -17.65 -8.30
C ASN A 15 -3.48 -16.36 -7.47
N MET A 16 -4.31 -15.42 -7.93
CA MET A 16 -4.57 -14.17 -7.24
C MET A 16 -5.93 -14.20 -6.53
N LEU A 17 -5.96 -13.62 -5.34
CA LEU A 17 -7.18 -13.33 -4.59
C LEU A 17 -7.29 -11.82 -4.43
N LEU A 18 -8.38 -11.24 -4.91
CA LEU A 18 -8.69 -9.83 -4.72
C LEU A 18 -9.76 -9.69 -3.64
N PHE A 19 -9.47 -8.90 -2.63
CA PHE A 19 -10.40 -8.49 -1.60
C PHE A 19 -10.59 -6.97 -1.65
N GLU A 20 -11.82 -6.51 -1.76
CA GLU A 20 -12.18 -5.09 -1.74
C GLU A 20 -12.99 -4.79 -0.48
N LEU A 21 -12.71 -3.67 0.18
CA LEU A 21 -13.49 -3.22 1.35
C LEU A 21 -14.91 -2.77 1.01
N GLY A 22 -15.23 -2.70 -0.26
CA GLY A 22 -16.50 -2.21 -0.77
C GLY A 22 -16.59 -0.68 -0.76
N SER A 23 -17.51 -0.16 -1.57
CA SER A 23 -17.86 1.26 -1.63
C SER A 23 -19.03 1.56 -0.71
N TYR A 24 -19.22 2.84 -0.37
CA TYR A 24 -20.43 3.29 0.28
C TYR A 24 -21.65 2.96 -0.59
N THR A 25 -22.67 2.37 0.01
CA THR A 25 -23.98 2.19 -0.59
C THR A 25 -24.97 3.21 -0.01
N GLU A 26 -26.10 3.44 -0.66
CA GLU A 26 -27.15 4.32 -0.12
C GLU A 26 -27.57 3.91 1.30
N ASP A 27 -27.60 2.60 1.58
CA ASP A 27 -27.95 2.05 2.89
C ASP A 27 -26.88 2.26 3.97
N THR A 28 -25.64 2.51 3.57
CA THR A 28 -24.52 2.74 4.49
C THR A 28 -24.13 4.21 4.62
N MET A 29 -24.67 5.09 3.75
CA MET A 29 -24.44 6.52 3.83
C MET A 29 -25.00 7.11 5.14
N GLY A 30 -24.12 7.73 5.92
CA GLY A 30 -24.47 8.37 7.19
C GLY A 30 -24.43 7.46 8.42
N TRP A 31 -24.29 6.14 8.26
CA TRP A 31 -24.25 5.19 9.37
C TRP A 31 -22.95 4.42 9.51
N SER A 32 -22.20 4.22 8.42
CA SER A 32 -20.91 3.54 8.48
C SER A 32 -19.75 4.51 8.31
N CYS A 33 -18.86 4.49 9.29
CA CYS A 33 -17.58 5.20 9.19
C CYS A 33 -16.59 4.32 8.42
N HIS A 34 -15.87 4.90 7.44
CA HIS A 34 -14.79 4.21 6.71
C HIS A 34 -13.76 3.58 7.67
N HIS A 35 -13.52 4.21 8.81
CA HIS A 35 -12.64 3.68 9.86
C HIS A 35 -13.11 2.31 10.41
N GLY A 36 -14.41 2.04 10.47
CA GLY A 36 -14.92 0.73 10.87
C GLY A 36 -14.57 -0.37 9.87
N ALA A 37 -14.67 -0.07 8.57
CA ALA A 37 -14.27 -0.99 7.51
C ALA A 37 -12.74 -1.25 7.52
N LEU A 38 -11.93 -0.20 7.72
CA LEU A 38 -10.48 -0.32 7.87
C LEU A 38 -10.11 -1.15 9.11
N GLY A 39 -10.80 -0.99 10.22
CA GLY A 39 -10.60 -1.81 11.42
C GLY A 39 -10.90 -3.30 11.18
N THR A 40 -11.93 -3.61 10.39
CA THR A 40 -12.23 -4.98 9.97
C THR A 40 -11.12 -5.53 9.07
N LEU A 41 -10.65 -4.76 8.09
CA LEU A 41 -9.53 -5.17 7.25
C LEU A 41 -8.26 -5.42 8.07
N GLN A 42 -7.97 -4.57 9.05
CA GLN A 42 -6.85 -4.74 9.96
C GLN A 42 -6.92 -6.10 10.68
N LEU A 43 -8.09 -6.47 11.20
CA LEU A 43 -8.26 -7.77 11.86
C LEU A 43 -8.10 -8.94 10.87
N VAL A 44 -8.62 -8.81 9.66
CA VAL A 44 -8.43 -9.83 8.61
C VAL A 44 -6.94 -10.00 8.32
N LEU A 45 -6.21 -8.91 8.05
CA LEU A 45 -4.77 -8.94 7.76
C LEU A 45 -3.95 -9.51 8.93
N ALA A 46 -4.32 -9.19 10.17
CA ALA A 46 -3.66 -9.70 11.37
C ALA A 46 -3.80 -11.24 11.53
N HIS A 47 -4.72 -11.86 10.80
CA HIS A 47 -4.97 -13.31 10.85
C HIS A 47 -4.70 -14.04 9.54
N VAL A 48 -4.22 -13.33 8.52
CA VAL A 48 -3.78 -14.00 7.30
C VAL A 48 -2.52 -14.81 7.62
N ASN A 49 -2.59 -16.08 7.32
CA ASN A 49 -1.44 -16.96 7.39
C ASN A 49 -0.91 -17.13 5.95
N ASP A 50 0.03 -16.29 5.59
CA ASP A 50 0.71 -16.33 4.31
C ASP A 50 1.91 -17.29 4.37
N GLY A 51 2.03 -18.13 3.35
CA GLY A 51 3.19 -19.02 3.17
C GLY A 51 4.38 -18.26 2.54
N GLU A 52 5.56 -18.89 2.56
CA GLU A 52 6.81 -18.31 2.02
C GLU A 52 6.71 -17.89 0.53
N ASP A 53 5.81 -18.54 -0.23
CA ASP A 53 5.59 -18.26 -1.65
C ASP A 53 4.40 -17.31 -1.90
N GLN A 54 3.87 -16.68 -0.86
CA GLN A 54 2.71 -15.78 -0.96
C GLN A 54 3.12 -14.34 -0.74
N LEU A 55 2.50 -13.44 -1.52
CA LEU A 55 2.67 -11.99 -1.40
C LEU A 55 1.31 -11.35 -1.16
N ILE A 56 1.21 -10.56 -0.12
CA ILE A 56 0.04 -9.74 0.18
C ILE A 56 0.37 -8.30 -0.21
N ILE A 57 -0.41 -7.76 -1.15
CA ILE A 57 -0.31 -6.36 -1.55
C ILE A 57 -1.59 -5.67 -1.10
N ALA A 58 -1.46 -4.62 -0.29
CA ALA A 58 -2.56 -3.75 0.09
C ALA A 58 -2.43 -2.41 -0.63
N ASP A 59 -3.42 -2.07 -1.45
CA ASP A 59 -3.59 -0.73 -1.99
C ASP A 59 -4.35 0.11 -0.97
N LEU A 60 -3.64 1.08 -0.40
CA LEU A 60 -4.15 1.89 0.70
C LEU A 60 -4.41 3.32 0.22
N THR A 61 -5.47 3.92 0.72
CA THR A 61 -5.78 5.32 0.43
C THR A 61 -4.65 6.24 0.86
N ALA A 62 -4.38 7.28 0.06
CA ALA A 62 -3.42 8.31 0.42
C ALA A 62 -3.86 9.06 1.70
N GLY A 63 -2.92 9.29 2.60
CA GLY A 63 -3.17 10.11 3.80
C GLY A 63 -2.92 9.40 5.13
N ALA A 64 -3.20 10.11 6.22
CA ALA A 64 -2.89 9.68 7.57
C ALA A 64 -3.88 8.65 8.17
N ASP A 65 -5.03 8.40 7.51
CA ASP A 65 -6.08 7.54 8.04
C ASP A 65 -5.62 6.10 8.30
N VAL A 66 -4.73 5.60 7.44
CA VAL A 66 -4.14 4.25 7.58
C VAL A 66 -3.30 4.13 8.86
N PHE A 67 -2.62 5.21 9.25
CA PHE A 67 -1.89 5.27 10.51
C PHE A 67 -2.84 5.31 11.70
N GLY A 68 -3.96 6.03 11.56
CA GLY A 68 -4.96 6.16 12.63
C GLY A 68 -5.53 4.84 13.11
N VAL A 69 -5.62 3.84 12.24
CA VAL A 69 -6.06 2.48 12.62
C VAL A 69 -4.90 1.55 12.99
N GLY A 70 -3.63 1.99 12.84
CA GLY A 70 -2.43 1.20 13.17
C GLY A 70 -2.26 -0.04 12.29
N MET A 71 -2.69 0.04 11.03
CA MET A 71 -2.60 -1.07 10.08
C MET A 71 -1.18 -1.29 9.59
N LEU A 72 -0.37 -0.24 9.53
CA LEU A 72 0.96 -0.29 8.90
C LEU A 72 1.90 -1.27 9.58
N GLY A 73 1.78 -1.45 10.88
CA GLY A 73 2.58 -2.42 11.63
C GLY A 73 2.36 -3.89 11.23
N LEU A 74 1.35 -4.17 10.38
CA LEU A 74 1.08 -5.51 9.85
C LEU A 74 1.82 -5.81 8.54
N PHE A 75 2.53 -4.84 7.96
CA PHE A 75 3.26 -5.02 6.71
C PHE A 75 4.77 -5.11 6.96
N ASP A 76 5.44 -5.96 6.18
CA ASP A 76 6.90 -6.08 6.21
C ASP A 76 7.57 -4.82 5.64
N ILE A 77 6.91 -4.14 4.70
CA ILE A 77 7.36 -2.90 4.09
C ILE A 77 6.16 -2.06 3.65
N VAL A 78 6.30 -0.75 3.74
CA VAL A 78 5.30 0.22 3.25
C VAL A 78 5.95 1.12 2.20
N PHE A 79 5.47 1.03 0.98
CA PHE A 79 5.86 1.94 -0.10
C PHE A 79 4.97 3.19 -0.08
N VAL A 80 5.59 4.33 -0.29
CA VAL A 80 4.87 5.60 -0.45
C VAL A 80 5.25 6.22 -1.79
N ALA A 81 4.27 6.33 -2.69
CA ALA A 81 4.45 7.03 -3.95
C ALA A 81 4.55 8.55 -3.70
N VAL A 82 5.63 9.16 -4.17
CA VAL A 82 5.92 10.58 -3.98
C VAL A 82 6.11 11.24 -5.35
N GLU A 83 5.20 12.16 -5.69
CA GLU A 83 5.31 12.97 -6.89
C GLU A 83 6.27 14.15 -6.66
N PRO A 84 6.91 14.72 -7.72
CA PRO A 84 7.81 15.87 -7.61
C PRO A 84 7.04 17.18 -7.35
N THR A 85 6.26 17.22 -6.28
CA THR A 85 5.44 18.36 -5.86
C THR A 85 5.64 18.66 -4.38
N MET A 86 5.52 19.92 -4.00
CA MET A 86 5.56 20.35 -2.60
C MET A 86 4.51 19.64 -1.74
N LYS A 87 3.31 19.43 -2.31
CA LYS A 87 2.23 18.74 -1.62
C LYS A 87 2.61 17.30 -1.28
N SER A 88 3.09 16.55 -2.27
CA SER A 88 3.41 15.14 -2.10
C SER A 88 4.58 14.93 -1.14
N THR A 89 5.65 15.72 -1.26
CA THR A 89 6.81 15.63 -0.35
C THR A 89 6.45 16.04 1.08
N ASN A 90 5.58 17.02 1.29
CA ASN A 90 5.10 17.38 2.62
C ASN A 90 4.25 16.27 3.26
N ILE A 91 3.38 15.62 2.46
CA ILE A 91 2.62 14.46 2.94
C ILE A 91 3.57 13.33 3.35
N TYR A 92 4.58 13.02 2.52
CA TYR A 92 5.57 12.00 2.86
C TYR A 92 6.24 12.28 4.21
N ASN A 93 6.70 13.51 4.45
CA ASN A 93 7.34 13.91 5.71
C ASN A 93 6.38 13.75 6.90
N GLN A 94 5.11 14.12 6.76
CA GLN A 94 4.10 13.88 7.80
C GLN A 94 3.90 12.38 8.08
N LEU A 95 3.87 11.55 7.03
CA LEU A 95 3.74 10.10 7.19
C LEU A 95 4.96 9.49 7.88
N THR A 96 6.15 10.00 7.59
CA THR A 96 7.38 9.56 8.26
C THR A 96 7.34 9.83 9.76
N ASP A 97 6.88 11.01 10.16
CA ASP A 97 6.73 11.35 11.58
C ASP A 97 5.73 10.42 12.30
N LEU A 98 4.65 10.02 11.62
CA LEU A 98 3.66 9.08 12.16
C LEU A 98 4.20 7.64 12.21
N ALA A 99 4.97 7.22 11.20
CA ALA A 99 5.51 5.87 11.09
C ALA A 99 6.51 5.53 12.21
N VAL A 100 7.20 6.52 12.76
CA VAL A 100 8.10 6.35 13.90
C VAL A 100 7.37 5.74 15.11
N ALA A 101 6.11 6.11 15.33
CA ALA A 101 5.32 5.60 16.45
C ALA A 101 4.97 4.10 16.32
N ASP A 102 4.92 3.59 15.09
CA ASP A 102 4.56 2.19 14.79
C ASP A 102 5.80 1.34 14.46
N ASP A 103 7.02 1.91 14.53
CA ASP A 103 8.29 1.26 14.16
C ASP A 103 8.25 0.66 12.75
N VAL A 104 7.68 1.42 11.80
CA VAL A 104 7.52 1.02 10.40
C VAL A 104 8.44 1.83 9.51
N ALA A 105 9.27 1.16 8.74
CA ALA A 105 10.09 1.79 7.72
C ALA A 105 9.26 2.10 6.47
N LEU A 106 9.21 3.38 6.07
CA LEU A 106 8.63 3.80 4.81
C LEU A 106 9.70 3.77 3.71
N CYS A 107 9.33 3.22 2.56
CA CYS A 107 10.16 3.21 1.36
C CYS A 107 9.56 4.18 0.31
N PRO A 108 10.17 5.34 0.05
CA PRO A 108 9.68 6.25 -0.97
C PRO A 108 9.92 5.69 -2.37
N ILE A 109 8.91 5.78 -3.22
CA ILE A 109 8.98 5.56 -4.65
C ILE A 109 8.73 6.90 -5.33
N ALA A 110 9.69 7.41 -6.09
CA ALA A 110 9.45 8.58 -6.93
C ALA A 110 8.48 8.21 -8.05
N ASP A 111 7.38 8.94 -8.18
CA ASP A 111 6.33 8.67 -9.16
C ASP A 111 6.11 9.87 -10.08
N LYS A 112 5.68 9.59 -11.32
CA LYS A 112 5.43 10.58 -12.37
C LYS A 112 6.67 11.41 -12.75
N ILE A 113 7.83 10.77 -12.71
CA ILE A 113 9.11 11.41 -13.01
C ILE A 113 9.25 11.69 -14.51
N ILE A 114 9.68 12.89 -14.84
CA ILE A 114 9.96 13.31 -16.20
C ILE A 114 11.47 13.25 -16.48
N ASP A 115 12.27 13.73 -15.54
CA ASP A 115 13.72 13.74 -15.64
C ASP A 115 14.39 13.63 -14.26
N GLU A 116 15.73 13.65 -14.26
CA GLU A 116 16.52 13.48 -13.03
C GLU A 116 16.33 14.62 -12.02
N SER A 117 15.96 15.83 -12.46
CA SER A 117 15.72 16.96 -11.57
C SER A 117 14.51 16.72 -10.66
N ASP A 118 13.51 15.97 -11.15
CA ASP A 118 12.35 15.57 -10.36
C ASP A 118 12.76 14.65 -9.20
N VAL A 119 13.65 13.70 -9.46
CA VAL A 119 14.19 12.79 -8.42
C VAL A 119 14.97 13.60 -7.39
N GLN A 120 15.88 14.48 -7.84
CA GLN A 120 16.67 15.34 -6.95
C GLN A 120 15.79 16.27 -6.10
N PHE A 121 14.70 16.80 -6.68
CA PHE A 121 13.73 17.60 -5.95
C PHE A 121 13.11 16.78 -4.81
N ILE A 122 12.60 15.56 -5.11
CA ILE A 122 11.99 14.70 -4.09
C ILE A 122 13.01 14.40 -2.99
N GLU A 123 14.19 13.88 -3.34
CA GLU A 123 15.23 13.49 -2.37
C GLU A 123 15.66 14.63 -1.47
N THR A 124 15.83 15.83 -2.04
CA THR A 124 16.17 17.04 -1.28
C THR A 124 15.08 17.38 -0.28
N ARG A 125 13.81 17.23 -0.66
CA ARG A 125 12.65 17.59 0.16
C ARG A 125 12.34 16.58 1.26
N ILE A 126 12.54 15.30 1.00
CA ILE A 126 12.28 14.23 1.97
C ILE A 126 13.51 13.89 2.81
N GLY A 127 14.69 14.42 2.46
CA GLY A 127 15.94 14.23 3.20
C GLY A 127 16.55 12.84 3.10
N GLN A 128 16.14 12.02 2.11
CA GLN A 128 16.66 10.67 1.89
C GLN A 128 16.57 10.28 0.41
N PRO A 129 17.40 9.33 -0.05
CA PRO A 129 17.34 8.83 -1.41
C PRO A 129 16.05 8.05 -1.67
N VAL A 130 15.52 8.16 -2.89
CA VAL A 130 14.46 7.27 -3.37
C VAL A 130 15.08 5.99 -3.94
N LYS A 131 14.47 4.86 -3.61
CA LYS A 131 15.00 3.57 -4.07
C LYS A 131 14.55 3.23 -5.49
N PHE A 132 13.36 3.66 -5.86
CA PHE A 132 12.73 3.37 -7.13
C PHE A 132 12.15 4.64 -7.73
N ALA A 133 12.24 4.79 -9.05
CA ALA A 133 11.65 5.90 -9.77
C ALA A 133 10.83 5.39 -10.95
N ILE A 134 9.57 5.81 -10.99
CA ILE A 134 8.62 5.47 -12.05
C ILE A 134 8.31 6.74 -12.83
N GLY A 135 8.53 6.68 -14.14
CA GLY A 135 8.23 7.78 -15.03
C GLY A 135 6.75 7.95 -15.33
N MET A 136 6.41 9.06 -16.01
CA MET A 136 5.06 9.25 -16.54
C MET A 136 4.68 8.10 -17.47
N SER A 137 3.58 7.41 -17.18
CA SER A 137 3.13 6.23 -17.92
C SER A 137 1.98 6.54 -18.86
N ASN A 138 2.16 6.21 -20.16
CA ASN A 138 1.08 6.22 -21.12
C ASN A 138 0.08 5.08 -20.90
N PHE A 139 0.57 3.93 -20.40
CA PHE A 139 -0.30 2.83 -20.03
C PHE A 139 -1.33 3.28 -19.00
N VAL A 140 -0.89 3.92 -17.90
CA VAL A 140 -1.78 4.44 -16.86
C VAL A 140 -2.76 5.47 -17.43
N ARG A 141 -2.29 6.41 -18.25
CA ARG A 141 -3.16 7.42 -18.91
C ARG A 141 -4.22 6.80 -19.80
N ARG A 142 -3.90 5.75 -20.54
CA ARG A 142 -4.85 5.02 -21.40
C ARG A 142 -5.87 4.26 -20.53
N LEU A 143 -5.40 3.61 -19.48
CA LEU A 143 -6.27 2.90 -18.52
C LEU A 143 -7.28 3.86 -17.86
N GLU A 144 -6.83 5.02 -17.39
CA GLU A 144 -7.69 6.06 -16.78
C GLU A 144 -8.72 6.63 -17.75
N ARG A 145 -8.46 6.57 -19.06
CA ARG A 145 -9.42 6.96 -20.10
C ARG A 145 -10.39 5.86 -20.50
N GLY A 146 -10.32 4.68 -19.84
CA GLY A 146 -11.16 3.53 -20.16
C GLY A 146 -10.78 2.81 -21.44
N GLU A 147 -9.55 3.02 -21.95
CA GLU A 147 -9.06 2.27 -23.10
C GLU A 147 -8.77 0.81 -22.69
N ALA A 148 -9.01 -0.11 -23.63
CA ALA A 148 -8.67 -1.51 -23.41
C ALA A 148 -7.14 -1.69 -23.50
N VAL A 149 -6.49 -1.80 -22.35
CA VAL A 149 -5.04 -2.05 -22.21
C VAL A 149 -4.82 -3.26 -21.31
N GLY A 150 -3.69 -3.93 -21.48
CA GLY A 150 -3.31 -5.09 -20.68
C GLY A 150 -1.87 -4.99 -20.17
N ALA A 151 -1.43 -5.94 -19.38
CA ALA A 151 -0.09 -5.94 -18.79
C ALA A 151 1.04 -5.87 -19.86
N ALA A 152 0.79 -6.35 -21.06
CA ALA A 152 1.73 -6.25 -22.18
C ALA A 152 1.97 -4.82 -22.67
N ASP A 153 1.03 -3.91 -22.42
CA ASP A 153 1.12 -2.50 -22.81
C ASP A 153 1.92 -1.64 -21.83
N ILE A 154 2.29 -2.18 -20.65
CA ILE A 154 3.15 -1.48 -19.70
C ILE A 154 4.51 -1.22 -20.33
N GLU A 155 5.00 0.00 -20.26
CA GLU A 155 6.29 0.42 -20.80
C GLU A 155 7.45 -0.40 -20.22
N SER A 156 8.44 -0.73 -21.04
CA SER A 156 9.58 -1.54 -20.62
C SER A 156 10.33 -0.98 -19.40
N PRO A 157 10.61 0.33 -19.30
CA PRO A 157 11.24 0.89 -18.09
C PRO A 157 10.38 0.68 -16.83
N THR A 158 9.07 0.91 -16.94
CA THR A 158 8.15 0.70 -15.82
C THR A 158 8.13 -0.77 -15.38
N ARG A 159 8.08 -1.72 -16.33
CA ARG A 159 8.16 -3.15 -16.02
C ARG A 159 9.45 -3.54 -15.32
N GLN A 160 10.57 -2.94 -15.72
CA GLN A 160 11.85 -3.19 -15.07
C GLN A 160 11.83 -2.72 -13.61
N VAL A 161 11.35 -1.51 -13.34
CA VAL A 161 11.24 -0.98 -11.96
C VAL A 161 10.30 -1.84 -11.11
N LEU A 162 9.16 -2.28 -11.68
CA LEU A 162 8.25 -3.18 -10.97
C LEU A 162 8.92 -4.52 -10.62
N ALA A 163 9.72 -5.09 -11.51
CA ALA A 163 10.48 -6.31 -11.24
C ALA A 163 11.54 -6.11 -10.12
N GLU A 164 12.20 -4.95 -10.11
CA GLU A 164 13.14 -4.56 -9.06
C GLU A 164 12.43 -4.41 -7.70
N ILE A 165 11.23 -3.81 -7.68
CA ILE A 165 10.39 -3.71 -6.48
C ILE A 165 10.04 -5.10 -5.95
N VAL A 166 9.58 -6.02 -6.80
CA VAL A 166 9.28 -7.40 -6.40
C VAL A 166 10.51 -8.10 -5.81
N THR A 167 11.65 -7.98 -6.48
CA THR A 167 12.92 -8.52 -5.98
C THR A 167 13.29 -7.95 -4.61
N TYR A 168 13.07 -6.66 -4.43
CA TYR A 168 13.32 -6.00 -3.15
C TYR A 168 12.39 -6.53 -2.05
N ILE A 169 11.09 -6.64 -2.32
CA ILE A 169 10.12 -7.20 -1.37
C ILE A 169 10.55 -8.59 -0.91
N GLN A 170 10.97 -9.45 -1.84
CA GLN A 170 11.45 -10.80 -1.52
C GLN A 170 12.73 -10.83 -0.67
N SER A 171 13.50 -9.75 -0.66
CA SER A 171 14.71 -9.59 0.18
C SER A 171 14.43 -9.05 1.58
N VAL A 172 13.23 -8.49 1.80
CA VAL A 172 12.83 -7.94 3.11
C VAL A 172 12.57 -9.08 4.07
N LYS A 173 13.20 -9.02 5.23
CA LYS A 173 12.99 -10.01 6.28
C LYS A 173 11.79 -9.60 7.13
N ARG A 174 10.91 -10.56 7.36
CA ARG A 174 9.78 -10.38 8.27
C ARG A 174 10.26 -10.18 9.71
N ASP A 175 9.73 -9.18 10.37
CA ASP A 175 9.85 -8.99 11.81
C ASP A 175 8.60 -9.55 12.51
N GLU A 176 8.66 -10.84 12.84
CA GLU A 176 7.53 -11.54 13.48
C GLU A 176 7.18 -10.94 14.84
N GLN A 177 8.18 -10.43 15.59
CA GLN A 177 7.93 -9.84 16.90
C GLN A 177 7.16 -8.53 16.77
N ARG A 178 7.53 -7.67 15.84
CA ARG A 178 6.82 -6.42 15.54
C ARG A 178 5.39 -6.71 15.06
N MET A 179 5.22 -7.65 14.12
CA MET A 179 3.91 -8.04 13.61
C MET A 179 3.01 -8.61 14.71
N PHE A 180 3.55 -9.45 15.60
CA PHE A 180 2.81 -9.97 16.75
C PHE A 180 2.35 -8.84 17.69
N GLN A 181 3.20 -7.88 18.01
CA GLN A 181 2.82 -6.73 18.85
C GLN A 181 1.75 -5.87 18.16
N SER A 182 1.86 -5.65 16.85
CA SER A 182 0.85 -4.94 16.06
C SER A 182 -0.49 -5.66 16.05
N THR A 183 -0.48 -6.98 15.91
CA THR A 183 -1.68 -7.84 16.02
C THR A 183 -2.34 -7.70 17.39
N LEU A 184 -1.57 -7.78 18.48
CA LEU A 184 -2.08 -7.59 19.84
C LEU A 184 -2.68 -6.19 20.04
N ALA A 185 -2.04 -5.16 19.49
CA ALA A 185 -2.55 -3.79 19.55
C ALA A 185 -3.86 -3.64 18.77
N ALA A 186 -4.01 -4.30 17.60
CA ALA A 186 -5.26 -4.35 16.84
C ALA A 186 -6.40 -4.96 17.66
N HIS A 187 -6.17 -6.12 18.29
CA HIS A 187 -7.16 -6.76 19.15
C HIS A 187 -7.57 -5.90 20.34
N ARG A 188 -6.62 -5.25 21.01
CA ARG A 188 -6.90 -4.34 22.13
C ARG A 188 -7.73 -3.13 21.71
N ARG A 189 -7.58 -2.64 20.48
CA ARG A 189 -8.42 -1.56 19.93
C ARG A 189 -9.83 -2.04 19.63
N ALA A 190 -9.96 -3.19 19.00
CA ALA A 190 -11.26 -3.78 18.66
C ALA A 190 -12.08 -4.19 19.89
N ALA A 191 -11.45 -4.40 21.05
CA ALA A 191 -12.12 -4.76 22.31
C ALA A 191 -12.64 -3.54 23.14
N LYS A 192 -12.36 -2.32 22.68
CA LYS A 192 -12.85 -1.06 23.30
C LYS A 192 -14.08 -0.53 22.60
#